data_9376add5e153429e2b4631b2a3160fc0
#
_entry.id   9376add5e153429e2b4631b2a3160fc0
#
_cell.length_a   1.000
_cell.length_b   1.000
_cell.length_c   1.000
_cell.angle_alpha   90.00
_cell.angle_beta   90.00
_cell.angle_gamma   90.00
#
_symmetry.space_group_name_H-M   'P 1'
#
loop_
_entity.id
_entity.type
_entity.pdbx_description
1 polymer ?
#
loop_
_entity_poly.entity_id
_entity_poly.type
_entity_poly.pdbx_seq_one_letter_code
_entity_poly.pdbx_strand_id
1 'polypeptide(L)'
;LRDGSFEFRIDEVPSSVLGFRLLLVHIPGKTDRPGVYIDPWSGSAYWDERERFLCFQIAVLEWLCRTPSERAEPTVLHCHDHHSALVPFMAAHCHRFAALRDLPTVLTIHNGEYQGGYDLSFEANLPAFPAQHRGLLEWNGMFNSLACGVKCAWRVTTVSPGYMRELMESCAGLEPLLRAEQAKTRGILNGIDMDVWNPLTDPMLVRNYGARDLMVGKAANKKELQDHFRLREDRPLFSFIGRLVREKGADLLPDLIRRAAAENLPASFIVLGTGEQALHEVFSHLQGDCFGWFDSRLEXX
;
A
#
# COMPACT_ATOMS: atom_id res chain seq x y z
N LEU A 1 -4.59 -20.10 15.41
CA LEU A 1 -5.89 -19.68 15.98
C LEU A 1 -6.06 -20.30 17.36
N ARG A 2 -6.90 -19.67 18.20
CA ARG A 2 -7.11 -20.19 19.57
C ARG A 2 -7.79 -21.57 19.55
N ASP A 3 -8.86 -21.67 18.79
CA ASP A 3 -9.71 -22.87 18.76
C ASP A 3 -9.66 -23.59 17.41
N GLY A 4 -8.58 -23.43 16.65
CA GLY A 4 -8.46 -24.06 15.37
C GLY A 4 -7.01 -24.13 14.91
N SER A 5 -6.80 -24.83 13.83
CA SER A 5 -5.48 -24.94 13.21
C SER A 5 -5.57 -24.70 11.71
N PHE A 6 -4.44 -24.38 11.13
CA PHE A 6 -4.30 -24.25 9.69
C PHE A 6 -2.89 -24.67 9.29
N GLU A 7 -2.75 -25.07 8.07
CA GLU A 7 -1.44 -25.47 7.53
C GLU A 7 -0.85 -24.29 6.75
N PHE A 8 0.48 -24.20 6.78
CA PHE A 8 1.18 -23.21 5.97
C PHE A 8 2.56 -23.76 5.58
N ARG A 9 3.10 -23.18 4.51
CA ARG A 9 4.51 -23.41 4.18
C ARG A 9 5.13 -22.08 3.76
N ILE A 10 6.43 -22.01 3.90
CA ILE A 10 7.21 -20.84 3.48
C ILE A 10 8.06 -21.28 2.28
N ASP A 11 7.90 -20.56 1.18
CA ASP A 11 8.66 -20.81 -0.05
C ASP A 11 9.61 -19.65 -0.30
N GLU A 12 10.89 -19.91 -0.46
CA GLU A 12 11.84 -18.87 -0.82
C GLU A 12 11.87 -18.71 -2.35
N VAL A 13 11.73 -17.47 -2.81
CA VAL A 13 11.80 -17.17 -4.24
C VAL A 13 13.28 -17.00 -4.62
N PRO A 14 13.81 -17.87 -5.48
CA PRO A 14 15.20 -17.72 -5.92
C PRO A 14 15.35 -16.45 -6.74
N SER A 15 16.18 -15.53 -6.26
CA SER A 15 16.42 -14.28 -6.98
C SER A 15 17.79 -13.71 -6.62
N SER A 16 18.58 -13.46 -7.64
CA SER A 16 19.85 -12.77 -7.49
C SER A 16 19.70 -11.25 -7.70
N VAL A 17 18.51 -10.81 -8.09
CA VAL A 17 18.27 -9.41 -8.46
C VAL A 17 17.85 -8.55 -7.27
N LEU A 18 17.10 -9.14 -6.31
CA LEU A 18 16.46 -8.37 -5.25
C LEU A 18 17.43 -7.81 -4.18
N GLY A 19 18.58 -8.44 -3.99
CA GLY A 19 19.50 -8.03 -2.92
C GLY A 19 19.02 -8.37 -1.51
N PHE A 20 17.92 -9.12 -1.40
CA PHE A 20 17.38 -9.60 -0.12
C PHE A 20 16.61 -10.91 -0.39
N ARG A 21 16.35 -11.66 0.67
CA ARG A 21 15.56 -12.90 0.55
C ARG A 21 14.07 -12.58 0.50
N LEU A 22 13.37 -13.15 -0.46
CA LEU A 22 11.91 -13.03 -0.56
C LEU A 22 11.30 -14.37 -0.17
N LEU A 23 10.50 -14.36 0.87
CA LEU A 23 9.81 -15.55 1.39
C LEU A 23 8.31 -15.38 1.19
N LEU A 24 7.69 -16.36 0.56
CA LEU A 24 6.24 -16.34 0.33
C LEU A 24 5.55 -17.28 1.31
N VAL A 25 4.52 -16.77 1.97
CA VAL A 25 3.74 -17.55 2.93
C VAL A 25 2.53 -18.12 2.19
N HIS A 26 2.52 -19.44 2.03
CA HIS A 26 1.42 -20.14 1.39
C HIS A 26 0.50 -20.77 2.46
N ILE A 27 -0.77 -20.33 2.47
CA ILE A 27 -1.81 -20.85 3.36
C ILE A 27 -2.97 -21.27 2.45
N PRO A 28 -3.21 -22.61 2.31
CA PRO A 28 -4.25 -23.09 1.40
C PRO A 28 -5.61 -22.43 1.65
N GLY A 29 -6.26 -21.99 0.58
CA GLY A 29 -7.55 -21.33 0.66
C GLY A 29 -7.53 -19.90 1.17
N LYS A 30 -6.33 -19.32 1.44
CA LYS A 30 -6.24 -17.95 1.97
C LYS A 30 -5.26 -17.08 1.17
N THR A 31 -4.00 -17.47 1.04
CA THR A 31 -3.01 -16.66 0.32
C THR A 31 -2.83 -17.10 -1.14
N ASP A 32 -3.52 -18.15 -1.54
CA ASP A 32 -3.48 -18.70 -2.90
C ASP A 32 -4.65 -18.24 -3.77
N ARG A 33 -5.37 -17.21 -3.33
CA ARG A 33 -6.49 -16.64 -4.07
C ARG A 33 -6.04 -15.44 -4.91
N PRO A 34 -6.69 -15.20 -6.06
CA PRO A 34 -6.38 -14.02 -6.87
C PRO A 34 -6.81 -12.74 -6.15
N GLY A 35 -6.05 -11.68 -6.36
CA GLY A 35 -6.33 -10.38 -5.73
C GLY A 35 -5.89 -10.33 -4.28
N VAL A 36 -5.28 -9.23 -3.91
CA VAL A 36 -4.80 -9.04 -2.52
C VAL A 36 -5.91 -8.50 -1.63
N TYR A 37 -6.54 -7.42 -2.05
CA TYR A 37 -7.55 -6.71 -1.27
C TYR A 37 -8.97 -6.99 -1.70
N ILE A 38 -9.17 -7.16 -3.00
CA ILE A 38 -10.50 -7.28 -3.61
C ILE A 38 -10.61 -8.65 -4.25
N ASP A 39 -11.70 -9.31 -3.94
CA ASP A 39 -12.10 -10.55 -4.61
C ASP A 39 -12.54 -10.17 -6.03
N PRO A 40 -11.85 -10.66 -7.08
CA PRO A 40 -12.19 -10.26 -8.45
C PRO A 40 -13.60 -10.65 -8.89
N TRP A 41 -14.22 -11.63 -8.23
CA TRP A 41 -15.55 -12.08 -8.62
C TRP A 41 -16.66 -11.27 -7.97
N SER A 42 -16.47 -10.85 -6.72
CA SER A 42 -17.48 -10.05 -6.02
C SER A 42 -17.25 -8.54 -6.13
N GLY A 43 -16.02 -8.14 -6.47
CA GLY A 43 -15.64 -6.73 -6.50
C GLY A 43 -15.51 -6.09 -5.11
N SER A 44 -15.53 -6.91 -4.07
CA SER A 44 -15.48 -6.45 -2.67
C SER A 44 -14.36 -7.17 -1.93
N ALA A 45 -14.08 -6.74 -0.70
CA ALA A 45 -13.11 -7.45 0.15
C ALA A 45 -13.59 -8.89 0.37
N TYR A 46 -12.64 -9.80 0.52
CA TYR A 46 -12.99 -11.19 0.81
C TYR A 46 -13.74 -11.29 2.14
N TRP A 47 -14.77 -12.14 2.17
CA TRP A 47 -15.62 -12.33 3.36
C TRP A 47 -14.83 -12.75 4.61
N ASP A 48 -13.70 -13.44 4.42
CA ASP A 48 -12.83 -13.88 5.51
C ASP A 48 -11.52 -13.09 5.58
N GLU A 49 -11.51 -11.87 5.08
CA GLU A 49 -10.33 -11.01 5.02
C GLU A 49 -9.58 -10.96 6.35
N ARG A 50 -10.33 -10.74 7.45
CA ARG A 50 -9.74 -10.62 8.79
C ARG A 50 -8.98 -11.89 9.21
N GLU A 51 -9.53 -13.06 8.85
CA GLU A 51 -8.88 -14.33 9.15
C GLU A 51 -7.66 -14.57 8.27
N ARG A 52 -7.74 -14.16 6.99
CA ARG A 52 -6.59 -14.26 6.08
C ARG A 52 -5.39 -13.52 6.65
N PHE A 53 -5.59 -12.28 7.07
CA PHE A 53 -4.49 -11.47 7.60
C PHE A 53 -4.00 -11.99 8.96
N LEU A 54 -4.90 -12.47 9.80
CA LEU A 54 -4.48 -13.06 11.08
C LEU A 54 -3.66 -14.34 10.85
N CYS A 55 -4.12 -15.23 9.97
CA CYS A 55 -3.39 -16.46 9.67
C CYS A 55 -2.01 -16.17 9.10
N PHE A 56 -1.90 -15.18 8.21
CA PHE A 56 -0.60 -14.76 7.67
C PHE A 56 0.37 -14.37 8.79
N GLN A 57 -0.09 -13.53 9.72
CA GLN A 57 0.74 -13.04 10.81
C GLN A 57 1.17 -14.18 11.75
N ILE A 58 0.22 -15.09 12.05
CA ILE A 58 0.52 -16.26 12.89
C ILE A 58 1.54 -17.17 12.19
N ALA A 59 1.39 -17.39 10.88
CA ALA A 59 2.32 -18.22 10.11
C ALA A 59 3.75 -17.70 10.17
N VAL A 60 3.90 -16.37 10.00
CA VAL A 60 5.23 -15.72 10.07
C VAL A 60 5.84 -15.90 11.46
N LEU A 61 5.06 -15.62 12.52
CA LEU A 61 5.56 -15.75 13.89
C LEU A 61 5.90 -17.19 14.22
N GLU A 62 5.07 -18.14 13.77
CA GLU A 62 5.32 -19.57 13.98
C GLU A 62 6.59 -20.03 13.28
N TRP A 63 6.78 -19.56 12.05
CA TRP A 63 8.00 -19.87 11.29
C TRP A 63 9.24 -19.35 12.01
N LEU A 64 9.19 -18.09 12.47
CA LEU A 64 10.31 -17.50 13.20
C LEU A 64 10.64 -18.26 14.49
N CYS A 65 9.62 -18.78 15.19
CA CYS A 65 9.86 -19.59 16.38
C CYS A 65 10.50 -20.92 16.07
N ARG A 66 10.09 -21.56 14.96
CA ARG A 66 10.60 -22.88 14.57
C ARG A 66 11.98 -22.84 13.91
N THR A 67 12.40 -21.66 13.42
CA THR A 67 13.66 -21.51 12.70
C THR A 67 14.53 -20.45 13.35
N PRO A 68 15.02 -20.67 14.59
CA PRO A 68 15.86 -19.65 15.25
C PRO A 68 17.10 -19.28 14.45
N SER A 69 17.63 -20.22 13.67
CA SER A 69 18.80 -19.95 12.81
C SER A 69 18.53 -18.95 11.70
N GLU A 70 17.26 -18.73 11.36
CA GLU A 70 16.88 -17.75 10.33
C GLU A 70 16.89 -16.32 10.89
N ARG A 71 16.99 -16.18 12.20
CA ARG A 71 17.03 -14.88 12.84
C ARG A 71 18.49 -14.46 13.05
N ALA A 72 18.97 -13.61 12.13
CA ALA A 72 20.28 -13.00 12.33
C ALA A 72 20.25 -12.02 13.49
N GLU A 73 21.36 -11.83 14.18
CA GLU A 73 21.42 -10.84 15.24
C GLU A 73 22.14 -9.59 14.73
N PRO A 74 21.60 -8.40 14.89
CA PRO A 74 20.29 -8.10 15.51
C PRO A 74 19.12 -8.32 14.55
N THR A 75 17.97 -8.75 15.09
CA THR A 75 16.74 -8.96 14.32
C THR A 75 15.70 -7.91 14.70
N VAL A 76 15.03 -7.34 13.72
CA VAL A 76 13.90 -6.40 13.91
C VAL A 76 12.72 -6.93 13.10
N LEU A 77 11.53 -6.95 13.71
CA LEU A 77 10.30 -7.29 13.00
C LEU A 77 9.69 -6.00 12.44
N HIS A 78 9.72 -5.83 11.12
CA HIS A 78 9.17 -4.64 10.48
C HIS A 78 7.83 -4.97 9.83
N CYS A 79 6.78 -4.37 10.34
CA CYS A 79 5.38 -4.63 9.98
C CYS A 79 4.84 -3.47 9.15
N HIS A 80 3.90 -3.76 8.26
CA HIS A 80 3.32 -2.77 7.35
C HIS A 80 1.80 -2.81 7.39
N ASP A 81 1.18 -1.69 7.75
CA ASP A 81 -0.26 -1.48 7.78
C ASP A 81 -1.00 -2.47 8.71
N HIS A 82 -2.33 -2.40 8.70
CA HIS A 82 -3.15 -3.24 9.58
C HIS A 82 -2.98 -4.73 9.30
N HIS A 83 -2.55 -5.08 8.08
CA HIS A 83 -2.37 -6.47 7.65
C HIS A 83 -1.33 -7.22 8.47
N SER A 84 -0.38 -6.50 9.08
CA SER A 84 0.65 -7.10 9.92
C SER A 84 0.76 -6.43 11.29
N ALA A 85 -0.19 -5.55 11.63
CA ALA A 85 -0.11 -4.73 12.84
C ALA A 85 -0.34 -5.50 14.14
N LEU A 86 -0.86 -6.74 14.07
CA LEU A 86 -1.01 -7.58 15.27
C LEU A 86 0.28 -8.31 15.64
N VAL A 87 1.29 -8.32 14.75
CA VAL A 87 2.56 -9.00 15.03
C VAL A 87 3.23 -8.45 16.30
N PRO A 88 3.36 -7.12 16.50
CA PRO A 88 3.96 -6.61 17.74
C PRO A 88 3.23 -7.10 19.01
N PHE A 89 1.90 -7.10 18.99
CA PHE A 89 1.12 -7.59 20.12
C PHE A 89 1.35 -9.08 20.36
N MET A 90 1.24 -9.88 19.29
CA MET A 90 1.34 -11.33 19.44
C MET A 90 2.75 -11.75 19.89
N ALA A 91 3.78 -11.13 19.32
CA ALA A 91 5.17 -11.42 19.72
C ALA A 91 5.38 -11.09 21.20
N ALA A 92 4.87 -9.94 21.65
CA ALA A 92 5.10 -9.48 23.03
C ALA A 92 4.25 -10.23 24.08
N HIS A 93 3.02 -10.62 23.73
CA HIS A 93 2.05 -11.03 24.76
C HIS A 93 1.48 -12.44 24.59
N CYS A 94 1.50 -13.04 23.40
CA CYS A 94 0.96 -14.38 23.24
C CYS A 94 1.94 -15.43 23.75
N HIS A 95 1.43 -16.34 24.59
CA HIS A 95 2.26 -17.39 25.20
C HIS A 95 3.01 -18.23 24.16
N ARG A 96 2.36 -18.49 23.04
CA ARG A 96 2.91 -19.31 21.94
C ARG A 96 4.20 -18.72 21.35
N PHE A 97 4.33 -17.38 21.39
CA PHE A 97 5.45 -16.69 20.74
C PHE A 97 6.43 -16.07 21.74
N ALA A 98 6.49 -16.64 22.94
CA ALA A 98 7.35 -16.13 24.02
C ALA A 98 8.84 -16.00 23.61
N ALA A 99 9.29 -16.84 22.68
CA ALA A 99 10.67 -16.78 22.17
C ALA A 99 10.97 -15.50 21.35
N LEU A 100 9.92 -14.76 20.96
CA LEU A 100 10.06 -13.55 20.14
C LEU A 100 9.80 -12.27 20.96
N ARG A 101 9.54 -12.42 22.27
CA ARG A 101 9.03 -11.33 23.13
C ARG A 101 9.92 -10.07 23.12
N ASP A 102 11.21 -10.27 23.08
CA ASP A 102 12.16 -9.17 23.20
C ASP A 102 12.65 -8.62 21.87
N LEU A 103 12.09 -9.10 20.75
CA LEU A 103 12.48 -8.59 19.44
C LEU A 103 11.90 -7.18 19.23
N PRO A 104 12.72 -6.23 18.82
CA PRO A 104 12.22 -4.90 18.46
C PRO A 104 11.25 -4.98 17.30
N THR A 105 10.17 -4.18 17.37
CA THR A 105 9.16 -4.14 16.33
C THR A 105 9.00 -2.72 15.79
N VAL A 106 8.85 -2.60 14.47
CA VAL A 106 8.56 -1.34 13.79
C VAL A 106 7.27 -1.53 13.00
N LEU A 107 6.37 -0.56 13.08
CA LEU A 107 5.15 -0.56 12.26
C LEU A 107 5.18 0.64 11.34
N THR A 108 5.07 0.42 10.03
CA THR A 108 4.92 1.50 9.05
C THR A 108 3.47 1.59 8.61
N ILE A 109 2.89 2.79 8.73
CA ILE A 109 1.55 3.09 8.25
C ILE A 109 1.68 3.74 6.87
N HIS A 110 1.18 3.05 5.83
CA HIS A 110 1.15 3.59 4.47
C HIS A 110 -0.14 4.36 4.20
N ASN A 111 -1.26 3.89 4.78
CA ASN A 111 -2.54 4.59 4.69
C ASN A 111 -3.32 4.39 5.99
N GLY A 112 -3.47 5.47 6.75
CA GLY A 112 -4.13 5.44 8.06
C GLY A 112 -5.63 5.22 8.03
N GLU A 113 -6.26 5.28 6.85
CA GLU A 113 -7.70 5.02 6.73
C GLU A 113 -8.04 3.53 6.85
N TYR A 114 -7.09 2.65 6.52
CA TYR A 114 -7.31 1.20 6.57
C TYR A 114 -6.79 0.64 7.89
N GLN A 115 -7.70 0.42 8.84
CA GLN A 115 -7.29 0.14 10.22
C GLN A 115 -7.51 -1.31 10.67
N GLY A 116 -8.22 -2.12 9.90
CA GLY A 116 -8.53 -3.48 10.31
C GLY A 116 -9.39 -3.49 11.56
N GLY A 117 -10.52 -2.74 11.49
CA GLY A 117 -11.48 -2.65 12.56
C GLY A 117 -12.52 -3.76 12.46
N TYR A 118 -12.78 -4.45 13.58
CA TYR A 118 -13.72 -5.59 13.65
C TYR A 118 -14.49 -5.55 14.95
N ASP A 119 -15.47 -6.44 15.07
CA ASP A 119 -16.17 -6.64 16.33
C ASP A 119 -15.17 -7.13 17.40
N LEU A 120 -15.38 -6.71 18.66
CA LEU A 120 -14.48 -7.07 19.75
C LEU A 120 -14.34 -8.59 19.93
N SER A 121 -15.36 -9.36 19.58
CA SER A 121 -15.30 -10.82 19.68
C SER A 121 -14.19 -11.43 18.81
N PHE A 122 -13.66 -10.68 17.83
CA PHE A 122 -12.56 -11.17 16.99
C PHE A 122 -11.33 -11.55 17.81
N GLU A 123 -11.13 -10.96 18.98
CA GLU A 123 -9.99 -11.29 19.86
C GLU A 123 -9.92 -12.79 20.19
N ALA A 124 -11.07 -13.48 20.18
CA ALA A 124 -11.12 -14.91 20.47
C ALA A 124 -10.37 -15.77 19.47
N ASN A 125 -10.07 -15.21 18.28
CA ASN A 125 -9.31 -15.94 17.25
C ASN A 125 -7.79 -15.87 17.48
N LEU A 126 -7.32 -14.94 18.32
CA LEU A 126 -5.88 -14.80 18.57
C LEU A 126 -5.37 -15.96 19.46
N PRO A 127 -4.09 -16.34 19.30
CA PRO A 127 -3.46 -17.27 20.25
C PRO A 127 -3.56 -16.73 21.67
N ALA A 128 -3.60 -17.62 22.65
CA ALA A 128 -3.83 -17.27 24.05
C ALA A 128 -2.82 -16.25 24.60
N PHE A 129 -3.32 -15.26 25.32
CA PHE A 129 -2.54 -14.20 25.95
C PHE A 129 -3.17 -13.82 27.30
N PRO A 130 -2.41 -13.19 28.23
CA PRO A 130 -2.96 -12.78 29.52
C PRO A 130 -4.06 -11.72 29.37
N ALA A 131 -5.19 -11.92 30.06
CA ALA A 131 -6.38 -11.08 29.94
C ALA A 131 -6.12 -9.58 30.19
N GLN A 132 -5.12 -9.25 31.00
CA GLN A 132 -4.79 -7.86 31.29
C GLN A 132 -4.33 -7.08 30.06
N HIS A 133 -3.94 -7.76 28.98
CA HIS A 133 -3.52 -7.10 27.74
C HIS A 133 -4.66 -6.89 26.75
N ARG A 134 -5.89 -7.31 27.08
CA ARG A 134 -7.05 -7.20 26.18
C ARG A 134 -7.28 -5.77 25.68
N GLY A 135 -7.10 -4.77 26.57
CA GLY A 135 -7.29 -3.37 26.21
C GLY A 135 -6.36 -2.84 25.11
N LEU A 136 -5.25 -3.56 24.83
CA LEU A 136 -4.35 -3.18 23.74
C LEU A 136 -4.98 -3.43 22.36
N LEU A 137 -5.94 -4.37 22.30
CA LEU A 137 -6.61 -4.74 21.04
C LEU A 137 -7.78 -3.82 20.68
N GLU A 138 -8.25 -3.03 21.66
CA GLU A 138 -9.47 -2.24 21.51
C GLU A 138 -9.15 -0.76 21.22
N TRP A 139 -9.92 -0.14 20.34
CA TRP A 139 -9.91 1.31 20.12
C TRP A 139 -11.32 1.76 19.74
N ASN A 140 -11.84 2.74 20.48
CA ASN A 140 -13.18 3.32 20.26
C ASN A 140 -14.29 2.26 20.22
N GLY A 141 -14.20 1.27 21.11
CA GLY A 141 -15.24 0.26 21.23
C GLY A 141 -15.16 -0.89 20.23
N MET A 142 -14.13 -0.91 19.41
CA MET A 142 -13.93 -1.93 18.39
C MET A 142 -12.57 -2.61 18.55
N PHE A 143 -12.47 -3.84 18.10
CA PHE A 143 -11.16 -4.44 17.83
C PHE A 143 -10.52 -3.63 16.70
N ASN A 144 -9.27 -3.19 16.87
CA ASN A 144 -8.63 -2.36 15.85
C ASN A 144 -7.16 -2.79 15.70
N SER A 145 -6.86 -3.44 14.58
CA SER A 145 -5.51 -4.00 14.33
C SER A 145 -4.45 -2.90 14.28
N LEU A 146 -4.72 -1.81 13.57
CA LEU A 146 -3.73 -0.75 13.42
C LEU A 146 -3.46 -0.05 14.76
N ALA A 147 -4.52 0.25 15.52
CA ALA A 147 -4.37 0.83 16.86
C ALA A 147 -3.54 -0.07 17.76
N CYS A 148 -3.81 -1.38 17.72
CA CYS A 148 -3.04 -2.35 18.49
C CYS A 148 -1.56 -2.28 18.12
N GLY A 149 -1.26 -2.26 16.82
CA GLY A 149 0.13 -2.14 16.36
C GLY A 149 0.79 -0.84 16.81
N VAL A 150 0.05 0.28 16.76
CA VAL A 150 0.58 1.57 17.23
C VAL A 150 0.91 1.50 18.72
N LYS A 151 0.04 0.88 19.54
CA LYS A 151 0.28 0.73 20.98
C LYS A 151 1.49 -0.15 21.27
N CYS A 152 1.65 -1.26 20.53
CA CYS A 152 2.61 -2.32 20.88
C CYS A 152 3.97 -2.21 20.20
N ALA A 153 4.06 -1.58 19.03
CA ALA A 153 5.33 -1.48 18.32
C ALA A 153 6.31 -0.57 19.07
N TRP A 154 7.60 -0.91 19.00
CA TRP A 154 8.67 -0.09 19.59
C TRP A 154 8.80 1.24 18.86
N ARG A 155 8.58 1.24 17.54
CA ARG A 155 8.60 2.47 16.72
C ARG A 155 7.46 2.40 15.70
N VAL A 156 6.89 3.56 15.40
CA VAL A 156 5.84 3.70 14.40
C VAL A 156 6.32 4.69 13.35
N THR A 157 6.26 4.30 12.09
CA THR A 157 6.66 5.19 11.00
C THR A 157 5.53 5.38 10.01
N THR A 158 5.67 6.42 9.19
CA THR A 158 4.83 6.59 8.01
C THR A 158 5.68 7.18 6.88
N VAL A 159 5.09 7.36 5.72
CA VAL A 159 5.82 7.54 4.45
C VAL A 159 6.28 8.97 4.18
N SER A 160 6.06 9.91 5.11
CA SER A 160 6.70 11.23 5.05
C SER A 160 6.51 11.98 6.37
N PRO A 161 7.39 12.96 6.68
CA PRO A 161 7.16 13.84 7.83
C PRO A 161 5.86 14.63 7.71
N GLY A 162 5.48 15.03 6.49
CA GLY A 162 4.21 15.71 6.25
C GLY A 162 3.04 14.81 6.59
N TYR A 163 3.04 13.59 6.07
CA TYR A 163 1.95 12.65 6.33
C TYR A 163 1.83 12.29 7.81
N MET A 164 2.96 12.20 8.54
CA MET A 164 2.85 11.96 9.99
C MET A 164 2.09 13.10 10.69
N ARG A 165 2.32 14.35 10.28
CA ARG A 165 1.55 15.48 10.85
C ARG A 165 0.06 15.37 10.48
N GLU A 166 -0.22 15.03 9.23
CA GLU A 166 -1.60 14.85 8.77
C GLU A 166 -2.31 13.74 9.56
N LEU A 167 -1.64 12.60 9.78
CA LEU A 167 -2.22 11.50 10.55
C LEU A 167 -2.55 11.92 11.99
N MET A 168 -1.76 12.83 12.57
CA MET A 168 -2.04 13.34 13.93
C MET A 168 -3.22 14.32 13.95
N GLU A 169 -3.63 14.81 12.78
CA GLU A 169 -4.78 15.73 12.65
C GLU A 169 -6.03 15.02 12.11
N SER A 170 -5.84 14.04 11.23
CA SER A 170 -6.93 13.32 10.57
C SER A 170 -6.48 11.90 10.23
N CYS A 171 -7.01 10.92 10.94
CA CYS A 171 -6.67 9.50 10.75
C CYS A 171 -7.86 8.61 11.13
N ALA A 172 -9.05 8.98 10.69
CA ALA A 172 -10.27 8.20 10.90
C ALA A 172 -10.44 7.76 12.38
N GLY A 173 -10.17 8.67 13.32
CA GLY A 173 -10.35 8.43 14.74
C GLY A 173 -9.13 7.91 15.48
N LEU A 174 -8.01 7.72 14.82
CA LEU A 174 -6.78 7.24 15.44
C LEU A 174 -5.88 8.39 15.93
N GLU A 175 -6.24 9.65 15.61
CA GLU A 175 -5.44 10.83 15.91
C GLU A 175 -5.03 10.94 17.38
N PRO A 176 -5.96 10.73 18.35
CA PRO A 176 -5.56 10.87 19.76
C PRO A 176 -4.49 9.85 20.18
N LEU A 177 -4.59 8.64 19.62
CA LEU A 177 -3.58 7.61 19.90
C LEU A 177 -2.22 7.99 19.31
N LEU A 178 -2.21 8.44 18.06
CA LEU A 178 -0.95 8.83 17.41
C LEU A 178 -0.28 10.00 18.15
N ARG A 179 -1.08 10.97 18.62
CA ARG A 179 -0.54 12.07 19.43
C ARG A 179 0.01 11.57 20.77
N ALA A 180 -0.69 10.65 21.41
CA ALA A 180 -0.24 10.08 22.69
C ALA A 180 1.08 9.31 22.53
N GLU A 181 1.27 8.66 21.38
CA GLU A 181 2.44 7.85 21.08
C GLU A 181 3.50 8.58 20.26
N GLN A 182 3.40 9.91 20.12
CA GLN A 182 4.25 10.66 19.19
C GLN A 182 5.74 10.51 19.46
N ALA A 183 6.13 10.25 20.70
CA ALA A 183 7.56 10.08 21.05
C ALA A 183 8.24 8.95 20.29
N LYS A 184 7.47 7.96 19.83
CA LYS A 184 8.02 6.84 19.08
C LYS A 184 7.65 6.88 17.58
N THR A 185 7.04 7.99 17.12
CA THR A 185 6.61 8.10 15.72
C THR A 185 7.63 8.85 14.87
N ARG A 186 7.69 8.52 13.57
CA ARG A 186 8.59 9.19 12.63
C ARG A 186 8.04 9.11 11.20
N GLY A 187 8.13 10.21 10.47
CA GLY A 187 7.88 10.20 9.03
C GLY A 187 9.17 9.97 8.27
N ILE A 188 9.18 8.99 7.36
CA ILE A 188 10.36 8.61 6.58
C ILE A 188 9.95 8.53 5.12
N LEU A 189 10.58 9.34 4.26
CA LEU A 189 10.26 9.35 2.83
C LEU A 189 10.64 8.03 2.18
N ASN A 190 9.75 7.55 1.30
CA ASN A 190 10.04 6.38 0.48
C ASN A 190 11.22 6.67 -0.45
N GLY A 191 11.99 5.65 -0.75
CA GLY A 191 13.03 5.74 -1.75
C GLY A 191 12.49 5.58 -3.16
N ILE A 192 13.37 5.75 -4.13
CA ILE A 192 13.07 5.51 -5.54
C ILE A 192 14.21 4.68 -6.13
N ASP A 193 13.87 3.77 -7.04
CA ASP A 193 14.87 2.96 -7.75
C ASP A 193 15.55 3.86 -8.80
N MET A 194 16.77 4.28 -8.51
CA MET A 194 17.52 5.21 -9.35
C MET A 194 18.08 4.57 -10.63
N ASP A 195 18.09 3.26 -10.69
CA ASP A 195 18.52 2.56 -11.91
C ASP A 195 17.36 2.44 -12.91
N VAL A 196 16.15 2.15 -12.38
CA VAL A 196 14.94 2.04 -13.20
C VAL A 196 14.44 3.44 -13.61
N TRP A 197 14.32 4.36 -12.65
CA TRP A 197 13.78 5.71 -12.93
C TRP A 197 14.90 6.69 -13.27
N ASN A 198 15.61 6.39 -14.37
CA ASN A 198 16.80 7.16 -14.79
C ASN A 198 16.65 7.60 -16.26
N PRO A 199 16.32 8.88 -16.50
CA PRO A 199 16.10 9.32 -17.89
C PRO A 199 17.34 9.25 -18.78
N LEU A 200 18.53 9.06 -18.21
CA LEU A 200 19.75 8.87 -19.01
C LEU A 200 19.79 7.49 -19.66
N THR A 201 19.17 6.49 -19.02
CA THR A 201 19.31 5.09 -19.43
C THR A 201 17.97 4.38 -19.67
N ASP A 202 16.85 5.03 -19.42
CA ASP A 202 15.52 4.44 -19.51
C ASP A 202 15.23 4.05 -20.97
N PRO A 203 15.09 2.76 -21.29
CA PRO A 203 14.84 2.32 -22.67
C PRO A 203 13.42 2.65 -23.15
N MET A 204 12.52 3.08 -22.27
CA MET A 204 11.15 3.43 -22.63
C MET A 204 11.06 4.83 -23.23
N LEU A 205 12.09 5.65 -23.06
CA LEU A 205 12.08 7.02 -23.60
C LEU A 205 12.51 7.04 -25.07
N VAL A 206 11.80 7.79 -25.89
CA VAL A 206 12.16 7.96 -27.29
C VAL A 206 13.46 8.76 -27.42
N ARG A 207 13.75 9.60 -26.44
CA ARG A 207 15.03 10.30 -26.33
C ARG A 207 15.45 10.38 -24.87
N ASN A 208 16.56 9.74 -24.55
CA ASN A 208 17.17 9.86 -23.22
C ASN A 208 17.72 11.26 -23.01
N TYR A 209 17.82 11.68 -21.74
CA TYR A 209 18.32 13.03 -21.42
C TYR A 209 18.86 13.09 -19.99
N GLY A 210 19.71 14.07 -19.78
CA GLY A 210 20.23 14.41 -18.46
C GLY A 210 19.98 15.88 -18.15
N ALA A 211 20.65 16.40 -17.12
CA ALA A 211 20.48 17.79 -16.70
C ALA A 211 20.86 18.79 -17.79
N ARG A 212 21.87 18.44 -18.62
CA ARG A 212 22.40 19.36 -19.63
C ARG A 212 21.47 19.55 -20.84
N ASP A 213 20.74 18.52 -21.21
CA ASP A 213 19.86 18.55 -22.39
C ASP A 213 18.39 18.27 -22.01
N LEU A 214 18.04 18.56 -20.77
CA LEU A 214 16.69 18.33 -20.21
C LEU A 214 15.58 18.85 -21.12
N MET A 215 15.69 20.11 -21.56
CA MET A 215 14.63 20.73 -22.37
C MET A 215 14.44 20.02 -23.71
N VAL A 216 15.53 19.64 -24.35
CA VAL A 216 15.47 18.96 -25.64
C VAL A 216 14.90 17.55 -25.49
N GLY A 217 15.36 16.82 -24.46
CA GLY A 217 14.85 15.48 -24.20
C GLY A 217 13.38 15.47 -23.83
N LYS A 218 12.99 16.36 -22.92
CA LYS A 218 11.58 16.49 -22.52
C LYS A 218 10.69 16.86 -23.72
N ALA A 219 11.15 17.76 -24.58
CA ALA A 219 10.38 18.16 -25.76
C ALA A 219 10.17 16.98 -26.72
N ALA A 220 11.23 16.17 -26.94
CA ALA A 220 11.12 15.01 -27.83
C ALA A 220 10.13 13.97 -27.28
N ASN A 221 10.22 13.68 -25.97
CA ASN A 221 9.31 12.72 -25.35
C ASN A 221 7.87 13.24 -25.28
N LYS A 222 7.69 14.55 -25.04
CA LYS A 222 6.37 15.16 -25.08
C LYS A 222 5.75 15.03 -26.47
N LYS A 223 6.54 15.33 -27.53
CA LYS A 223 6.05 15.23 -28.90
C LYS A 223 5.60 13.80 -29.20
N GLU A 224 6.37 12.79 -28.79
CA GLU A 224 5.99 11.40 -29.00
C GLU A 224 4.62 11.08 -28.38
N LEU A 225 4.40 11.54 -27.14
CA LEU A 225 3.12 11.35 -26.49
C LEU A 225 1.99 12.08 -27.24
N GLN A 226 2.27 13.30 -27.69
CA GLN A 226 1.26 14.05 -28.41
C GLN A 226 0.90 13.39 -29.75
N ASP A 227 1.90 12.88 -30.47
CA ASP A 227 1.68 12.15 -31.71
C ASP A 227 0.88 10.88 -31.46
N HIS A 228 1.26 10.10 -30.44
CA HIS A 228 0.60 8.84 -30.10
C HIS A 228 -0.89 9.03 -29.82
N PHE A 229 -1.23 10.08 -29.06
CA PHE A 229 -2.62 10.36 -28.70
C PHE A 229 -3.31 11.35 -29.66
N ARG A 230 -2.62 11.77 -30.74
CA ARG A 230 -3.14 12.71 -31.75
C ARG A 230 -3.55 14.04 -31.13
N LEU A 231 -2.74 14.53 -30.17
CA LEU A 231 -3.00 15.79 -29.48
C LEU A 231 -2.30 16.94 -30.17
N ARG A 232 -2.78 18.14 -29.94
CA ARG A 232 -2.19 19.35 -30.51
C ARG A 232 -0.81 19.63 -29.89
N GLU A 233 0.18 19.89 -30.74
CA GLU A 233 1.57 20.10 -30.32
C GLU A 233 1.80 21.47 -29.65
N ASP A 234 0.95 22.45 -29.98
CA ASP A 234 1.12 23.83 -29.54
C ASP A 234 0.61 24.11 -28.10
N ARG A 235 0.31 23.06 -27.34
CA ARG A 235 -0.30 23.19 -26.02
C ARG A 235 0.55 22.58 -24.90
N PRO A 236 0.50 23.15 -23.69
CA PRO A 236 0.98 22.41 -22.51
C PRO A 236 0.28 21.08 -22.37
N LEU A 237 1.03 20.07 -21.96
CA LEU A 237 0.52 18.71 -21.78
C LEU A 237 0.50 18.39 -20.28
N PHE A 238 -0.67 18.08 -19.77
CA PHE A 238 -0.91 17.67 -18.38
C PHE A 238 -1.16 16.18 -18.36
N SER A 239 -0.57 15.47 -17.39
CA SER A 239 -0.80 14.03 -17.25
C SER A 239 -1.23 13.65 -15.85
N PHE A 240 -2.12 12.68 -15.77
CA PHE A 240 -2.50 11.99 -14.55
C PHE A 240 -2.17 10.52 -14.74
N ILE A 241 -1.38 9.94 -13.83
CA ILE A 241 -1.01 8.54 -13.87
C ILE A 241 -1.29 7.95 -12.49
N GLY A 242 -2.23 6.99 -12.40
CA GLY A 242 -2.58 6.42 -11.10
C GLY A 242 -3.91 5.71 -11.10
N ARG A 243 -4.23 5.13 -9.94
CA ARG A 243 -5.54 4.49 -9.76
C ARG A 243 -6.66 5.52 -9.94
N LEU A 244 -7.70 5.13 -10.67
CA LEU A 244 -8.86 6.00 -10.90
C LEU A 244 -9.82 5.84 -9.72
N VAL A 245 -9.46 6.50 -8.62
CA VAL A 245 -10.24 6.48 -7.38
C VAL A 245 -10.29 7.89 -6.81
N ARG A 246 -11.33 8.13 -6.00
CA ARG A 246 -11.57 9.45 -5.43
C ARG A 246 -10.40 9.98 -4.61
N GLU A 247 -9.75 9.13 -3.83
CA GLU A 247 -8.63 9.53 -2.97
C GLU A 247 -7.41 10.04 -3.76
N LYS A 248 -7.37 9.78 -5.08
CA LYS A 248 -6.33 10.31 -5.98
C LYS A 248 -6.80 11.53 -6.76
N GLY A 249 -8.05 11.97 -6.53
CA GLY A 249 -8.62 13.10 -7.23
C GLY A 249 -9.04 12.82 -8.67
N ALA A 250 -9.15 11.54 -9.03
CA ALA A 250 -9.51 11.16 -10.41
C ALA A 250 -10.93 11.59 -10.77
N ASP A 251 -11.79 11.70 -9.78
CA ASP A 251 -13.18 12.16 -9.97
C ASP A 251 -13.29 13.62 -10.41
N LEU A 252 -12.24 14.41 -10.17
CA LEU A 252 -12.22 15.83 -10.56
C LEU A 252 -11.81 16.03 -12.03
N LEU A 253 -11.12 15.05 -12.62
CA LEU A 253 -10.52 15.19 -13.94
C LEU A 253 -11.55 15.37 -15.07
N PRO A 254 -12.68 14.61 -15.10
CA PRO A 254 -13.63 14.78 -16.21
C PRO A 254 -14.17 16.21 -16.31
N ASP A 255 -14.52 16.81 -15.18
CA ASP A 255 -15.05 18.18 -15.19
C ASP A 255 -13.95 19.19 -15.52
N LEU A 256 -12.73 18.98 -15.03
CA LEU A 256 -11.60 19.82 -15.40
C LEU A 256 -11.37 19.82 -16.91
N ILE A 257 -11.35 18.63 -17.52
CA ILE A 257 -11.10 18.48 -18.95
C ILE A 257 -12.25 19.12 -19.77
N ARG A 258 -13.51 18.87 -19.37
CA ARG A 258 -14.67 19.47 -20.06
C ARG A 258 -14.63 20.99 -19.98
N ARG A 259 -14.29 21.55 -18.82
CA ARG A 259 -14.21 23.00 -18.64
C ARG A 259 -13.07 23.58 -19.48
N ALA A 260 -11.91 22.94 -19.47
CA ALA A 260 -10.78 23.40 -20.27
C ALA A 260 -11.17 23.45 -21.76
N ALA A 261 -11.89 22.44 -22.25
CA ALA A 261 -12.36 22.41 -23.64
C ALA A 261 -13.41 23.49 -23.91
N ALA A 262 -14.40 23.65 -23.02
CA ALA A 262 -15.47 24.64 -23.17
C ALA A 262 -14.94 26.07 -23.16
N GLU A 263 -13.93 26.35 -22.35
CA GLU A 263 -13.32 27.68 -22.23
C GLU A 263 -12.18 27.88 -23.25
N ASN A 264 -11.93 26.89 -24.11
CA ASN A 264 -10.86 26.91 -25.14
C ASN A 264 -9.49 27.19 -24.54
N LEU A 265 -9.20 26.62 -23.37
CA LEU A 265 -7.90 26.78 -22.73
C LEU A 265 -6.84 26.03 -23.56
N PRO A 266 -5.63 26.63 -23.71
CA PRO A 266 -4.56 25.95 -24.46
C PRO A 266 -3.92 24.86 -23.61
N ALA A 267 -4.62 23.74 -23.45
CA ALA A 267 -4.16 22.62 -22.62
C ALA A 267 -4.57 21.31 -23.27
N SER A 268 -3.69 20.30 -23.13
CA SER A 268 -3.99 18.92 -23.53
C SER A 268 -3.80 18.03 -22.30
N PHE A 269 -4.52 16.91 -22.24
CA PHE A 269 -4.53 16.04 -21.08
C PHE A 269 -4.32 14.59 -21.50
N ILE A 270 -3.51 13.86 -20.73
CA ILE A 270 -3.38 12.40 -20.85
C ILE A 270 -3.70 11.79 -19.49
N VAL A 271 -4.59 10.79 -19.49
CA VAL A 271 -4.94 10.05 -18.27
C VAL A 271 -4.57 8.58 -18.49
N LEU A 272 -3.78 8.04 -17.57
CA LEU A 272 -3.38 6.62 -17.58
C LEU A 272 -3.77 6.01 -16.25
N GLY A 273 -4.62 4.97 -16.28
CA GLY A 273 -4.97 4.31 -15.03
C GLY A 273 -6.13 3.35 -15.15
N THR A 274 -6.39 2.67 -14.03
CA THR A 274 -7.55 1.81 -13.87
C THR A 274 -8.13 2.01 -12.47
N GLY A 275 -9.39 1.67 -12.28
CA GLY A 275 -10.06 1.86 -10.97
C GLY A 275 -11.56 1.73 -11.07
N GLU A 276 -12.28 2.74 -10.58
CA GLU A 276 -13.73 2.72 -10.53
C GLU A 276 -14.34 2.65 -11.92
N GLN A 277 -15.28 1.73 -12.11
CA GLN A 277 -15.93 1.51 -13.41
C GLN A 277 -16.60 2.78 -13.95
N ALA A 278 -17.24 3.54 -13.08
CA ALA A 278 -17.90 4.79 -13.49
C ALA A 278 -16.91 5.79 -14.10
N LEU A 279 -15.70 5.86 -13.58
CA LEU A 279 -14.66 6.74 -14.14
C LEU A 279 -14.16 6.23 -15.49
N HIS A 280 -14.01 4.90 -15.64
CA HIS A 280 -13.67 4.30 -16.94
C HIS A 280 -14.69 4.70 -18.00
N GLU A 281 -15.97 4.61 -17.67
CA GLU A 281 -17.05 4.93 -18.62
C GLU A 281 -16.98 6.40 -19.01
N VAL A 282 -16.78 7.30 -18.04
CA VAL A 282 -16.70 8.72 -18.33
C VAL A 282 -15.51 9.03 -19.23
N PHE A 283 -14.32 8.48 -18.91
CA PHE A 283 -13.12 8.76 -19.72
C PHE A 283 -13.24 8.17 -21.14
N SER A 284 -13.87 7.01 -21.29
CA SER A 284 -14.03 6.41 -22.62
C SER A 284 -14.94 7.23 -23.53
N HIS A 285 -15.78 8.08 -22.95
CA HIS A 285 -16.68 8.95 -23.71
C HIS A 285 -16.15 10.38 -23.90
N LEU A 286 -15.05 10.73 -23.23
CA LEU A 286 -14.41 12.03 -23.47
C LEU A 286 -13.68 11.99 -24.82
N GLN A 287 -13.99 12.94 -25.68
CA GLN A 287 -13.41 13.00 -27.01
C GLN A 287 -12.93 14.42 -27.31
N GLY A 288 -11.99 14.53 -28.24
CA GLY A 288 -11.46 15.81 -28.65
C GLY A 288 -9.96 15.75 -28.91
N ASP A 289 -9.45 16.82 -29.50
CA ASP A 289 -8.04 16.93 -29.83
C ASP A 289 -7.17 17.36 -28.62
N CYS A 290 -7.77 17.46 -27.46
CA CYS A 290 -7.07 17.88 -26.24
C CYS A 290 -7.03 16.78 -25.17
N PHE A 291 -7.49 15.55 -25.48
CA PHE A 291 -7.58 14.50 -24.47
C PHE A 291 -7.14 13.13 -25.04
N GLY A 292 -6.25 12.48 -24.32
CA GLY A 292 -5.86 11.10 -24.58
C GLY A 292 -6.04 10.27 -23.32
N TRP A 293 -6.58 9.06 -23.47
CA TRP A 293 -6.78 8.16 -22.33
C TRP A 293 -6.22 6.78 -22.65
N PHE A 294 -5.56 6.21 -21.67
CA PHE A 294 -5.01 4.87 -21.75
C PHE A 294 -5.57 4.05 -20.56
N ASP A 295 -6.36 3.02 -20.88
CA ASP A 295 -6.91 2.11 -19.88
C ASP A 295 -5.87 1.03 -19.58
N SER A 296 -5.20 1.12 -18.45
CA SER A 296 -4.12 0.20 -18.10
C SER A 296 -4.58 -1.26 -17.92
N ARG A 297 -5.88 -1.52 -17.85
CA ARG A 297 -6.38 -2.90 -17.83
C ARG A 297 -6.11 -3.62 -19.15
N LEU A 298 -6.02 -2.87 -20.24
CA LEU A 298 -5.82 -3.45 -21.59
C LEU A 298 -4.38 -3.92 -21.80
N GLU A 299 -3.49 -3.46 -21.05
CA GLU A 299 -2.08 -3.89 -21.11
C GLU A 299 -1.75 -5.15 -20.34
N UNK A 300 -2.47 -5.26 -19.53
CA UNK A 300 -2.32 -6.44 -18.78
C UNK A 300 -2.62 -7.69 -19.49
N UNK A 301 -3.08 -7.33 -20.26
CA UNK A 301 -3.37 -8.34 -21.18
C UNK A 301 -2.43 -8.62 -22.03
#